data_7dfe99fcf352d23745250cf92e5646b4
#
_entry.id   7dfe99fcf352d23745250cf92e5646b4
#
_cell.length_a   1.000
_cell.length_b   1.000
_cell.length_c   1.000
_cell.angle_alpha   90.00
_cell.angle_beta   90.00
_cell.angle_gamma   90.00
#
_symmetry.space_group_name_H-M   'P 1'
#
loop_
_entity.id
_entity.type
_entity.pdbx_description
1 polymer ?
#
loop_
_entity_poly.entity_id
_entity_poly.type
_entity_poly.pdbx_seq_one_letter_code
_entity_poly.pdbx_strand_id
1 'polypeptide(L)'
;GFESVRAYSKEELTHILDALKDENVCGLVLRAKGILRASDNDNWYYFDYVSGDYQINEGKEDFIGRFVVIGSKLNKENIEKIILIK
;
A
#
# COMPACT_ATOMS: atom_id res chain seq x y z
N GLY A 1 0.05 1.85 11.30
CA GLY A 1 0.18 0.85 10.24
C GLY A 1 -0.99 -0.09 10.15
N PHE A 2 -1.01 -0.83 9.09
CA PHE A 2 -2.06 -1.81 8.83
C PHE A 2 -1.43 -3.16 8.57
N GLU A 3 -2.14 -4.22 8.96
CA GLU A 3 -1.76 -5.58 8.61
C GLU A 3 -2.81 -6.16 7.68
N SER A 4 -2.39 -6.99 6.74
CA SER A 4 -3.30 -7.59 5.79
C SER A 4 -2.88 -9.02 5.48
N VAL A 5 -3.84 -9.93 5.57
CA VAL A 5 -3.63 -11.33 5.15
C VAL A 5 -4.03 -11.53 3.69
N ARG A 6 -4.53 -10.49 3.06
CA ARG A 6 -4.98 -10.52 1.68
C ARG A 6 -3.79 -10.51 0.73
N ALA A 7 -3.94 -11.15 -0.43
CA ALA A 7 -2.95 -11.09 -1.49
C ALA A 7 -3.39 -10.07 -2.53
N TYR A 8 -2.42 -9.45 -3.18
CA TYR A 8 -2.65 -8.35 -4.12
C TYR A 8 -1.96 -8.64 -5.44
N SER A 9 -2.62 -8.29 -6.54
CA SER A 9 -1.93 -8.27 -7.84
C SER A 9 -1.14 -6.97 -7.94
N LYS A 10 -0.18 -6.93 -8.85
CA LYS A 10 0.58 -5.72 -9.08
C LYS A 10 -0.33 -4.58 -9.55
N GLU A 11 -1.33 -4.92 -10.36
CA GLU A 11 -2.31 -3.94 -10.83
C GLU A 11 -3.10 -3.34 -9.68
N GLU A 12 -3.58 -4.20 -8.77
CA GLU A 12 -4.30 -3.72 -7.60
C GLU A 12 -3.44 -2.81 -6.73
N LEU A 13 -2.19 -3.23 -6.50
CA LEU A 13 -1.28 -2.44 -5.68
C LEU A 13 -0.98 -1.10 -6.32
N THR A 14 -0.81 -1.07 -7.64
CA THR A 14 -0.62 0.18 -8.36
C THR A 14 -1.81 1.12 -8.17
N HIS A 15 -3.04 0.59 -8.28
CA HIS A 15 -4.24 1.39 -8.06
C HIS A 15 -4.31 1.93 -6.63
N ILE A 16 -3.91 1.12 -5.65
CA ILE A 16 -3.88 1.57 -4.26
C ILE A 16 -2.90 2.72 -4.10
N LEU A 17 -1.69 2.57 -4.62
CA LEU A 17 -0.67 3.60 -4.48
C LEU A 17 -1.05 4.88 -5.22
N ASP A 18 -1.70 4.74 -6.38
CA ASP A 18 -2.21 5.92 -7.10
C ASP A 18 -3.32 6.62 -6.30
N ALA A 19 -4.16 5.86 -5.63
CA ALA A 19 -5.23 6.44 -4.82
C ALA A 19 -4.69 7.24 -3.63
N LEU A 20 -3.52 6.88 -3.12
CA LEU A 20 -2.90 7.62 -2.01
C LEU A 20 -2.51 9.04 -2.41
N LYS A 21 -2.42 9.33 -3.69
CA LYS A 21 -2.07 10.67 -4.17
C LYS A 21 -3.22 11.66 -4.00
N ASP A 22 -4.44 11.17 -3.81
CA ASP A 22 -5.61 12.05 -3.71
C ASP A 22 -5.73 12.58 -2.28
N GLU A 23 -5.25 13.79 -2.10
CA GLU A 23 -5.24 14.44 -0.80
C GLU A 23 -6.64 14.67 -0.24
N ASN A 24 -7.63 14.86 -1.12
CA ASN A 24 -9.00 15.07 -0.68
C ASN A 24 -9.62 13.82 -0.07
N VAL A 25 -9.10 12.65 -0.45
CA VAL A 25 -9.60 11.37 0.03
C VAL A 25 -8.76 10.85 1.20
N CYS A 26 -7.44 10.91 1.06
CA CYS A 26 -6.53 10.26 1.99
C CYS A 26 -5.84 11.21 2.97
N GLY A 27 -5.94 12.52 2.74
CA GLY A 27 -5.06 13.45 3.42
C GLY A 27 -3.72 13.50 2.69
N LEU A 28 -2.77 14.23 3.23
CA LEU A 28 -1.47 14.41 2.59
C LEU A 28 -0.56 13.24 2.98
N VAL A 29 -0.43 12.29 2.08
CA VAL A 29 0.46 11.13 2.29
C VAL A 29 1.86 11.52 1.84
N LEU A 30 2.78 11.59 2.79
CA LEU A 30 4.16 11.94 2.51
C LEU A 30 5.00 10.71 2.21
N ARG A 31 4.74 9.62 2.92
CA ARG A 31 5.47 8.38 2.71
C ARG A 31 4.59 7.18 3.06
N ALA A 32 4.74 6.13 2.28
CA ALA A 32 4.14 4.85 2.60
C ALA A 32 5.10 3.76 2.18
N LYS A 33 5.08 2.66 2.92
CA LYS A 33 5.88 1.50 2.52
C LYS A 33 5.24 0.25 3.10
N GLY A 34 5.59 -0.86 2.53
CA GLY A 34 5.04 -2.11 3.01
C GLY A 34 5.50 -3.32 2.23
N ILE A 35 5.04 -4.44 2.71
CA ILE A 35 5.32 -5.75 2.16
C ILE A 35 3.99 -6.48 2.11
N LEU A 36 3.57 -6.90 0.93
CA LEU A 36 2.26 -7.53 0.74
C LEU A 36 2.42 -8.78 -0.10
N ARG A 37 1.62 -9.80 0.23
CA ARG A 37 1.63 -11.04 -0.55
C ARG A 37 1.14 -10.75 -1.97
N ALA A 38 1.81 -11.34 -2.96
CA ALA A 38 1.38 -11.23 -4.35
C ALA A 38 0.33 -12.30 -4.65
N SER A 39 -0.71 -11.93 -5.40
CA SER A 39 -1.71 -12.88 -5.86
C SER A 39 -1.43 -13.38 -7.26
N ASP A 40 -0.55 -12.70 -7.99
CA ASP A 40 -0.26 -13.01 -9.39
C ASP A 40 1.11 -13.68 -9.59
N ASN A 41 1.80 -14.01 -8.50
CA ASN A 41 3.03 -14.80 -8.56
C ASN A 41 3.32 -15.34 -7.17
N ASP A 42 4.43 -16.07 -7.01
CA ASP A 42 4.78 -16.72 -5.74
C ASP A 42 5.61 -15.84 -4.82
N ASN A 43 5.90 -14.63 -5.23
CA ASN A 43 6.70 -13.71 -4.42
C ASN A 43 5.80 -12.78 -3.60
N TRP A 44 6.44 -11.85 -2.91
CA TRP A 44 5.76 -10.78 -2.19
C TRP A 44 6.14 -9.48 -2.84
N TYR A 45 5.28 -8.46 -2.73
CA TYR A 45 5.54 -7.13 -3.24
C TYR A 45 6.06 -6.26 -2.11
N TYR A 46 7.19 -5.62 -2.37
CA TYR A 46 7.78 -4.61 -1.52
C TYR A 46 7.59 -3.28 -2.22
N PHE A 47 6.97 -2.33 -1.56
CA PHE A 47 6.75 -1.04 -2.19
C PHE A 47 7.25 0.09 -1.31
N ASP A 48 7.61 1.19 -1.95
CA ASP A 48 8.00 2.42 -1.28
C ASP A 48 7.36 3.57 -2.06
N TYR A 49 6.71 4.46 -1.33
CA TYR A 49 5.98 5.60 -1.89
C TYR A 49 6.50 6.84 -1.17
N VAL A 50 6.97 7.83 -1.94
CA VAL A 50 7.50 9.07 -1.39
C VAL A 50 6.91 10.22 -2.20
N SER A 51 6.03 10.99 -1.58
CA SER A 51 5.44 12.20 -2.18
C SER A 51 4.90 11.97 -3.60
N GLY A 52 4.17 10.89 -3.78
CA GLY A 52 3.51 10.61 -5.06
C GLY A 52 4.30 9.73 -6.02
N ASP A 53 5.59 9.53 -5.79
CA ASP A 53 6.38 8.61 -6.58
C ASP A 53 6.51 7.29 -5.85
N TYR A 54 6.47 6.18 -6.57
CA TYR A 54 6.58 4.90 -5.91
C TYR A 54 7.28 3.86 -6.76
N GLN A 55 7.79 2.85 -6.08
CA GLN A 55 8.40 1.68 -6.69
C GLN A 55 7.79 0.43 -6.08
N ILE A 56 7.63 -0.59 -6.92
CA ILE A 56 7.14 -1.89 -6.50
C ILE A 56 8.17 -2.92 -6.94
N ASN A 57 8.70 -3.66 -5.99
CA ASN A 57 9.68 -4.71 -6.26
C ASN A 57 9.17 -6.03 -5.73
N GLU A 58 9.63 -7.13 -6.32
CA GLU A 58 9.32 -8.45 -5.82
C GLU A 58 10.43 -8.90 -4.88
N GLY A 59 10.05 -9.64 -3.86
CA GLY A 59 11.00 -10.10 -2.87
C GLY A 59 10.52 -11.34 -2.18
N LYS A 60 11.29 -11.77 -1.18
CA LYS A 60 11.01 -12.98 -0.44
C LYS A 60 9.80 -12.82 0.44
N GLU A 61 9.15 -13.94 0.76
CA GLU A 61 7.99 -13.95 1.63
C GLU A 61 8.32 -13.38 3.01
N ASP A 62 7.31 -12.82 3.64
CA ASP A 62 7.37 -12.34 4.99
C ASP A 62 6.28 -13.07 5.78
N PHE A 63 6.19 -12.76 7.06
CA PHE A 63 5.29 -13.44 7.97
C PHE A 63 3.84 -12.98 7.76
N ILE A 64 3.64 -11.67 7.60
CA ILE A 64 2.31 -11.10 7.39
C ILE A 64 2.44 -9.83 6.56
N GLY A 65 1.42 -9.54 5.77
CA GLY A 65 1.40 -8.31 5.01
C GLY A 65 1.30 -7.09 5.90
N ARG A 66 2.08 -6.05 5.56
CA ARG A 66 2.12 -4.82 6.34
C ARG A 66 2.12 -3.60 5.45
N PHE A 67 1.50 -2.55 5.93
CA PHE A 67 1.37 -1.30 5.20
C PHE A 67 1.49 -0.16 6.20
N VAL A 68 2.45 0.73 5.99
CA VAL A 68 2.69 1.88 6.87
C VAL A 68 2.52 3.15 6.06
N VAL A 69 1.74 4.09 6.58
CA VAL A 69 1.48 5.37 5.92
C VAL A 69 1.83 6.49 6.89
N ILE A 70 2.60 7.45 6.42
CA ILE A 70 3.02 8.61 7.18
C ILE A 70 2.62 9.86 6.42
N GLY A 71 2.05 10.83 7.13
CA GLY A 71 1.65 12.06 6.48
C GLY A 71 0.96 13.02 7.44
N SER A 72 0.30 14.02 6.88
CA SER A 72 -0.37 15.07 7.63
C SER A 72 -1.87 15.00 7.37
N LYS A 73 -2.65 15.09 8.44
CA LYS A 73 -4.13 15.09 8.36
C LYS A 73 -4.65 13.89 7.58
N LEU A 74 -4.08 12.72 7.85
CA LEU A 74 -4.46 11.49 7.16
C LEU A 74 -5.88 11.09 7.49
N ASN A 75 -6.62 10.68 6.48
CA ASN A 75 -7.93 10.07 6.68
C ASN A 75 -7.74 8.56 6.79
N LYS A 76 -7.54 8.09 8.01
CA LYS A 76 -7.23 6.68 8.25
C LYS A 76 -8.33 5.75 7.78
N GLU A 77 -9.57 6.15 7.94
CA GLU A 77 -10.70 5.30 7.52
C GLU A 77 -10.71 5.09 6.02
N ASN A 78 -10.52 6.17 5.25
CA ASN A 78 -10.48 6.05 3.80
C ASN A 78 -9.27 5.25 3.33
N ILE A 79 -8.12 5.48 3.94
CA ILE A 79 -6.89 4.75 3.60
C ILE A 79 -7.10 3.26 3.87
N GLU A 80 -7.67 2.92 5.02
CA GLU A 80 -7.92 1.53 5.35
C GLU A 80 -8.87 0.87 4.35
N LYS A 81 -9.91 1.57 3.93
CA LYS A 81 -10.83 1.04 2.93
C LYS A 81 -10.13 0.77 1.61
N ILE A 82 -9.25 1.68 1.20
CA ILE A 82 -8.51 1.52 -0.05
C ILE A 82 -7.61 0.30 0.00
N ILE A 83 -6.94 0.07 1.13
CA ILE A 83 -5.96 -1.00 1.27
C ILE A 83 -6.63 -2.35 1.53
N LEU A 84 -7.58 -2.40 2.45
CA LEU A 84 -8.07 -3.66 3.00
C LEU A 84 -9.34 -4.16 2.34
N ILE A 85 -10.12 -3.26 1.76
CA ILE A 85 -11.38 -3.62 1.12
C ILE A 85 -11.18 -3.42 -0.37
N LYS A 86 -11.31 -4.46 -1.13
CA LYS A 86 -11.12 -4.31 -2.54
C LYS A 86 -12.20 -3.49 -3.25
#